data_9e058d6e3f7cee3dc8d3486e940b8f81
#
_entry.id   9e058d6e3f7cee3dc8d3486e940b8f81
#
_cell.length_a   1.000
_cell.length_b   1.000
_cell.length_c   1.000
_cell.angle_alpha   90.00
_cell.angle_beta   90.00
_cell.angle_gamma   90.00
#
_symmetry.space_group_name_H-M   'P 1'
#
loop_
_entity.id
_entity.type
_entity.pdbx_description
1 polymer ?
#
loop_
_entity_poly.entity_id
_entity_poly.type
_entity_poly.pdbx_seq_one_letter_code
_entity_poly.pdbx_strand_id
1 'polypeptide(L)'
;MEQQDKVGYVKESCAENGGTRSVIHGIFTPGAMAPTHYHTEFNESFEVLEGELAVWIDGNKAILKAGDKATIHKTIHHRFKNESANQVKALITIEPGYIPFEQNIKIMMGLQKDGLIEQLSKMTPKMIPIGMILTDLSNTKLVGGIGVMFKVMSLFYNKKKIALRKKELLEKYCF
;
A
#
# COMPACT_ATOMS: atom_id res chain seq x y z
N MET A 1 22.56 8.12 13.26
CA MET A 1 21.21 7.62 13.54
C MET A 1 20.74 6.90 12.29
N GLU A 2 20.62 5.58 12.34
CA GLU A 2 20.02 4.82 11.26
C GLU A 2 18.58 5.31 11.05
N GLN A 3 18.27 5.69 9.83
CA GLN A 3 16.91 6.09 9.46
C GLN A 3 16.04 4.83 9.55
N GLN A 4 15.25 4.73 10.62
CA GLN A 4 14.37 3.59 10.85
C GLN A 4 13.41 3.45 9.66
N ASP A 5 13.38 2.29 9.02
CA ASP A 5 12.49 2.02 7.90
C ASP A 5 11.03 2.21 8.33
N LYS A 6 10.29 3.05 7.57
CA LYS A 6 8.87 3.37 7.81
C LYS A 6 7.95 2.69 6.79
N VAL A 7 8.53 2.10 5.76
CA VAL A 7 7.84 1.39 4.68
C VAL A 7 8.56 0.06 4.50
N GLY A 8 7.88 -0.97 4.17
CA GLY A 8 8.50 -2.27 3.94
C GLY A 8 9.29 -2.35 2.62
N TYR A 9 9.66 -3.56 2.22
CA TYR A 9 10.37 -3.87 0.98
C TYR A 9 9.77 -5.12 0.33
N VAL A 10 10.00 -5.28 -0.99
CA VAL A 10 9.65 -6.50 -1.72
C VAL A 10 10.62 -7.61 -1.30
N LYS A 11 10.11 -8.62 -0.61
CA LYS A 11 10.87 -9.79 -0.13
C LYS A 11 10.98 -10.88 -1.19
N GLU A 12 9.89 -11.09 -1.95
CA GLU A 12 9.83 -12.06 -3.05
C GLU A 12 9.06 -11.42 -4.20
N SER A 13 9.67 -11.35 -5.37
CA SER A 13 9.01 -10.81 -6.57
C SER A 13 8.30 -11.91 -7.34
N CYS A 14 7.10 -11.62 -7.82
CA CYS A 14 6.38 -12.55 -8.68
C CYS A 14 7.07 -12.78 -10.03
N ALA A 15 7.97 -11.90 -10.45
CA ALA A 15 8.79 -12.12 -11.64
C ALA A 15 9.74 -13.32 -11.49
N GLU A 16 10.11 -13.69 -10.26
CA GLU A 16 11.04 -14.77 -9.96
C GLU A 16 10.35 -16.13 -9.74
N ASN A 17 9.03 -16.15 -9.60
CA ASN A 17 8.25 -17.35 -9.29
C ASN A 17 7.12 -17.64 -10.29
N GLY A 18 7.24 -17.13 -11.51
CA GLY A 18 6.25 -17.36 -12.59
C GLY A 18 4.89 -16.68 -12.36
N GLY A 19 4.86 -15.59 -11.60
CA GLY A 19 3.63 -14.83 -11.36
C GLY A 19 2.76 -15.37 -10.21
N THR A 20 3.24 -16.36 -9.47
CA THR A 20 2.45 -17.05 -8.46
C THR A 20 2.06 -16.12 -7.31
N ARG A 21 3.05 -15.39 -6.77
CA ARG A 21 2.83 -14.45 -5.66
C ARG A 21 3.87 -13.34 -5.62
N SER A 22 3.52 -12.24 -4.96
CA SER A 22 4.46 -11.24 -4.47
C SER A 22 4.44 -11.24 -2.94
N VAL A 23 5.60 -11.21 -2.28
CA VAL A 23 5.69 -11.10 -0.81
C VAL A 23 6.40 -9.83 -0.44
N ILE A 24 5.74 -9.02 0.39
CA ILE A 24 6.24 -7.75 0.89
C ILE A 24 6.49 -7.87 2.39
N HIS A 25 7.65 -7.47 2.86
CA HIS A 25 7.89 -7.24 4.27
C HIS A 25 7.40 -5.84 4.62
N GLY A 26 6.21 -5.74 5.19
CA GLY A 26 5.57 -4.49 5.58
C GLY A 26 6.05 -4.00 6.94
N ILE A 27 6.21 -2.68 7.08
CA ILE A 27 6.56 -2.00 8.32
C ILE A 27 5.50 -0.92 8.56
N PHE A 28 4.79 -1.03 9.69
CA PHE A 28 3.70 -0.13 10.05
C PHE A 28 4.07 0.64 11.32
N THR A 29 4.44 1.90 11.18
CA THR A 29 4.68 2.79 12.32
C THR A 29 3.37 3.06 13.08
N PRO A 30 3.42 3.52 14.36
CA PRO A 30 2.23 3.92 15.09
C PRO A 30 1.33 4.86 14.28
N GLY A 31 0.04 4.54 14.19
CA GLY A 31 -0.93 5.28 13.41
C GLY A 31 -0.96 4.99 11.90
N ALA A 32 -0.01 4.20 11.37
CA ALA A 32 -0.03 3.79 9.96
C ALA A 32 -1.34 3.08 9.62
N MET A 33 -1.97 3.46 8.50
CA MET A 33 -3.27 2.94 8.12
C MET A 33 -3.48 2.96 6.60
N ALA A 34 -4.35 2.07 6.12
CA ALA A 34 -5.02 2.22 4.83
C ALA A 34 -6.52 2.50 5.06
N PRO A 35 -7.14 3.41 4.29
CA PRO A 35 -8.59 3.60 4.32
C PRO A 35 -9.31 2.36 3.80
N THR A 36 -10.63 2.27 4.00
CA THR A 36 -11.43 1.16 3.47
C THR A 36 -11.34 1.11 1.95
N HIS A 37 -10.97 -0.05 1.43
CA HIS A 37 -10.74 -0.31 0.01
C HIS A 37 -10.94 -1.79 -0.32
N TYR A 38 -10.81 -2.13 -1.60
CA TYR A 38 -10.74 -3.50 -2.10
C TYR A 38 -9.81 -3.57 -3.31
N HIS A 39 -9.39 -4.78 -3.68
CA HIS A 39 -8.62 -5.09 -4.88
C HIS A 39 -9.42 -5.98 -5.82
N THR A 40 -9.18 -5.90 -7.13
CA THR A 40 -9.90 -6.72 -8.15
C THR A 40 -9.01 -7.78 -8.78
N GLU A 41 -7.67 -7.61 -8.70
CA GLU A 41 -6.72 -8.46 -9.42
C GLU A 41 -6.17 -9.62 -8.59
N PHE A 42 -6.13 -9.47 -7.26
CA PHE A 42 -5.46 -10.41 -6.36
C PHE A 42 -6.17 -10.52 -5.01
N ASN A 43 -5.86 -11.59 -4.29
CA ASN A 43 -6.12 -11.71 -2.86
C ASN A 43 -4.94 -11.12 -2.08
N GLU A 44 -5.18 -10.56 -0.89
CA GLU A 44 -4.17 -10.02 0.00
C GLU A 44 -4.20 -10.76 1.33
N SER A 45 -3.03 -11.17 1.82
CA SER A 45 -2.91 -11.79 3.14
C SER A 45 -1.96 -10.98 4.00
N PHE A 46 -2.29 -10.84 5.28
CA PHE A 46 -1.41 -10.29 6.32
C PHE A 46 -1.01 -11.41 7.27
N GLU A 47 0.28 -11.57 7.51
CA GLU A 47 0.84 -12.42 8.55
C GLU A 47 1.71 -11.55 9.45
N VAL A 48 1.27 -11.33 10.69
CA VAL A 48 1.99 -10.46 11.62
C VAL A 48 3.22 -11.18 12.16
N LEU A 49 4.39 -10.56 12.05
CA LEU A 49 5.67 -11.08 12.55
C LEU A 49 6.00 -10.50 13.93
N GLU A 50 5.71 -9.22 14.13
CA GLU A 50 5.98 -8.50 15.39
C GLU A 50 4.88 -7.48 15.66
N GLY A 51 4.47 -7.38 16.91
CA GLY A 51 3.44 -6.43 17.35
C GLY A 51 2.02 -6.93 17.13
N GLU A 52 1.09 -5.99 16.95
CA GLU A 52 -0.32 -6.28 16.68
C GLU A 52 -0.91 -5.31 15.68
N LEU A 53 -1.66 -5.83 14.72
CA LEU A 53 -2.28 -5.07 13.63
C LEU A 53 -3.81 -5.21 13.68
N ALA A 54 -4.52 -4.10 13.77
CA ALA A 54 -5.96 -4.09 13.62
C ALA A 54 -6.31 -4.18 12.12
N VAL A 55 -7.12 -5.17 11.75
CA VAL A 55 -7.61 -5.39 10.39
C VAL A 55 -9.14 -5.45 10.44
N TRP A 56 -9.79 -4.77 9.50
CA TRP A 56 -11.24 -4.87 9.30
C TRP A 56 -11.49 -5.56 7.97
N ILE A 57 -12.27 -6.64 7.98
CA ILE A 57 -12.65 -7.41 6.79
C ILE A 57 -14.16 -7.45 6.77
N ASP A 58 -14.76 -6.90 5.72
CA ASP A 58 -16.21 -6.77 5.55
C ASP A 58 -16.91 -6.18 6.81
N GLY A 59 -16.30 -5.11 7.36
CA GLY A 59 -16.79 -4.41 8.55
C GLY A 59 -16.42 -5.05 9.90
N ASN A 60 -15.99 -6.31 9.92
CA ASN A 60 -15.62 -7.03 11.14
C ASN A 60 -14.17 -6.73 11.53
N LYS A 61 -13.94 -6.27 12.76
CA LYS A 61 -12.62 -5.97 13.29
C LYS A 61 -11.97 -7.22 13.88
N ALA A 62 -10.73 -7.48 13.52
CA ALA A 62 -9.84 -8.43 14.17
C ALA A 62 -8.53 -7.74 14.58
N ILE A 63 -7.91 -8.19 15.66
CA ILE A 63 -6.55 -7.81 16.05
C ILE A 63 -5.66 -9.01 15.77
N LEU A 64 -4.79 -8.90 14.78
CA LEU A 64 -3.80 -9.91 14.46
C LEU A 64 -2.56 -9.67 15.31
N LYS A 65 -2.12 -10.69 16.04
CA LYS A 65 -0.88 -10.69 16.84
C LYS A 65 0.22 -11.45 16.12
N ALA A 66 1.44 -11.37 16.62
CA ALA A 66 2.56 -12.13 16.06
C ALA A 66 2.22 -13.63 15.91
N GLY A 67 2.35 -14.16 14.70
CA GLY A 67 1.97 -15.51 14.28
C GLY A 67 0.56 -15.61 13.67
N ASP A 68 -0.31 -14.62 13.87
CA ASP A 68 -1.65 -14.63 13.27
C ASP A 68 -1.60 -14.24 11.78
N LYS A 69 -2.52 -14.84 11.02
CA LYS A 69 -2.69 -14.59 9.59
C LYS A 69 -4.16 -14.34 9.24
N ALA A 70 -4.41 -13.39 8.35
CA ALA A 70 -5.72 -13.18 7.75
C ALA A 70 -5.57 -13.05 6.23
N THR A 71 -6.48 -13.68 5.48
CA THR A 71 -6.56 -13.57 4.03
C THR A 71 -7.83 -12.84 3.63
N ILE A 72 -7.67 -11.84 2.80
CA ILE A 72 -8.74 -11.04 2.22
C ILE A 72 -8.85 -11.40 0.75
N HIS A 73 -9.99 -11.94 0.36
CA HIS A 73 -10.25 -12.25 -1.05
C HIS A 73 -10.51 -10.97 -1.83
N LYS A 74 -10.16 -10.98 -3.12
CA LYS A 74 -10.46 -9.87 -4.03
C LYS A 74 -11.94 -9.47 -3.93
N THR A 75 -12.20 -8.18 -4.11
CA THR A 75 -13.50 -7.52 -3.98
C THR A 75 -14.06 -7.38 -2.56
N ILE A 76 -13.46 -8.00 -1.55
CA ILE A 76 -13.86 -7.82 -0.15
C ILE A 76 -13.33 -6.49 0.37
N HIS A 77 -14.22 -5.70 0.97
CA HIS A 77 -13.87 -4.43 1.59
C HIS A 77 -13.02 -4.66 2.84
N HIS A 78 -11.89 -3.99 2.91
CA HIS A 78 -11.01 -4.11 4.06
C HIS A 78 -10.23 -2.82 4.32
N ARG A 79 -9.66 -2.74 5.51
CA ARG A 79 -8.71 -1.72 5.93
C ARG A 79 -7.83 -2.26 7.04
N PHE A 80 -6.69 -1.65 7.26
CA PHE A 80 -5.86 -1.92 8.44
C PHE A 80 -5.45 -0.64 9.15
N LYS A 81 -5.05 -0.78 10.41
CA LYS A 81 -4.43 0.29 11.18
C LYS A 81 -3.53 -0.27 12.27
N ASN A 82 -2.34 0.27 12.41
CA ASN A 82 -1.56 0.09 13.62
C ASN A 82 -2.12 1.04 14.70
N GLU A 83 -2.88 0.50 15.64
CA GLU A 83 -3.47 1.26 16.76
C GLU A 83 -2.56 1.26 18.00
N SER A 84 -1.44 0.52 17.96
CA SER A 84 -0.48 0.43 19.05
C SER A 84 0.51 1.60 19.06
N ALA A 85 1.23 1.75 20.17
CA ALA A 85 2.33 2.71 20.29
C ALA A 85 3.66 2.21 19.69
N ASN A 86 3.70 0.95 19.25
CA ASN A 86 4.90 0.30 18.74
C ASN A 86 4.83 0.09 17.22
N GLN A 87 5.98 -0.12 16.60
CA GLN A 87 6.06 -0.54 15.21
C GLN A 87 5.55 -1.98 15.07
N VAL A 88 4.83 -2.26 14.00
CA VAL A 88 4.37 -3.61 13.63
C VAL A 88 5.09 -4.05 12.37
N LYS A 89 5.50 -5.32 12.31
CA LYS A 89 6.05 -5.95 11.12
C LYS A 89 5.13 -7.08 10.67
N ALA A 90 4.85 -7.13 9.37
CA ALA A 90 4.04 -8.21 8.80
C ALA A 90 4.52 -8.60 7.41
N LEU A 91 4.28 -9.84 7.00
CA LEU A 91 4.32 -10.23 5.60
C LEU A 91 2.97 -9.92 4.96
N ILE A 92 3.02 -9.23 3.83
CA ILE A 92 1.87 -9.00 2.97
C ILE A 92 2.08 -9.87 1.74
N THR A 93 1.19 -10.83 1.51
CA THR A 93 1.25 -11.72 0.35
C THR A 93 0.13 -11.37 -0.61
N ILE A 94 0.49 -11.17 -1.87
CA ILE A 94 -0.40 -10.85 -2.99
C ILE A 94 -0.46 -12.06 -3.91
N GLU A 95 -1.66 -12.63 -4.13
CA GLU A 95 -1.89 -13.85 -4.94
C GLU A 95 -3.10 -13.70 -5.89
N PRO A 96 -2.92 -13.88 -7.21
CA PRO A 96 -1.64 -14.03 -7.92
C PRO A 96 -0.73 -12.82 -7.74
N GLY A 97 0.56 -12.99 -7.98
CA GLY A 97 1.55 -11.92 -7.88
C GLY A 97 1.23 -10.76 -8.82
N TYR A 98 1.55 -9.53 -8.40
CA TYR A 98 1.15 -8.33 -9.12
C TYR A 98 2.29 -7.31 -9.17
N ILE A 99 3.03 -7.29 -10.29
CA ILE A 99 4.19 -6.39 -10.49
C ILE A 99 3.87 -4.92 -10.17
N PRO A 100 2.72 -4.35 -10.58
CA PRO A 100 2.46 -2.96 -10.24
C PRO A 100 2.38 -2.70 -8.72
N PHE A 101 1.93 -3.67 -7.92
CA PHE A 101 1.97 -3.56 -6.45
C PHE A 101 3.40 -3.50 -5.92
N GLU A 102 4.30 -4.32 -6.46
CA GLU A 102 5.73 -4.27 -6.11
C GLU A 102 6.36 -2.92 -6.47
N GLN A 103 6.01 -2.38 -7.64
CA GLN A 103 6.43 -1.03 -8.07
C GLN A 103 5.92 0.05 -7.12
N ASN A 104 4.66 -0.06 -6.64
CA ASN A 104 4.13 0.83 -5.61
C ASN A 104 5.04 0.83 -4.37
N ILE A 105 5.38 -0.34 -3.85
CA ILE A 105 6.25 -0.48 -2.67
C ILE A 105 7.63 0.15 -2.93
N LYS A 106 8.25 -0.11 -4.07
CA LYS A 106 9.54 0.49 -4.45
C LYS A 106 9.47 2.01 -4.52
N ILE A 107 8.39 2.57 -5.08
CA ILE A 107 8.17 4.03 -5.13
C ILE A 107 8.02 4.57 -3.71
N MET A 108 7.23 3.94 -2.84
CA MET A 108 7.05 4.37 -1.46
C MET A 108 8.38 4.37 -0.68
N MET A 109 9.21 3.34 -0.86
CA MET A 109 10.58 3.30 -0.29
C MET A 109 11.44 4.45 -0.81
N GLY A 110 11.39 4.72 -2.11
CA GLY A 110 12.13 5.83 -2.72
C GLY A 110 11.67 7.19 -2.18
N LEU A 111 10.36 7.39 -2.04
CA LEU A 111 9.79 8.61 -1.44
C LEU A 111 10.20 8.76 0.03
N GLN A 112 10.33 7.66 0.77
CA GLN A 112 10.84 7.68 2.14
C GLN A 112 12.30 8.14 2.17
N LYS A 113 13.16 7.57 1.34
CA LYS A 113 14.58 7.98 1.23
C LYS A 113 14.74 9.45 0.87
N ASP A 114 13.85 9.96 0.02
CA ASP A 114 13.84 11.37 -0.38
C ASP A 114 13.18 12.30 0.66
N GLY A 115 12.72 11.78 1.82
CA GLY A 115 12.03 12.55 2.86
C GLY A 115 10.64 13.05 2.46
N LEU A 116 10.01 12.46 1.45
CA LEU A 116 8.72 12.88 0.88
C LEU A 116 7.53 12.08 1.40
N ILE A 117 7.75 10.95 2.07
CA ILE A 117 6.65 10.06 2.49
C ILE A 117 5.66 10.74 3.46
N GLU A 118 6.14 11.59 4.36
CA GLU A 118 5.28 12.31 5.30
C GLU A 118 4.44 13.41 4.63
N GLN A 119 4.90 13.92 3.47
CA GLN A 119 4.17 14.90 2.69
C GLN A 119 2.99 14.26 1.94
N LEU A 120 3.07 12.97 1.65
CA LEU A 120 2.00 12.23 0.96
C LEU A 120 0.70 12.24 1.77
N SER A 121 0.79 12.09 3.09
CA SER A 121 -0.37 12.11 3.99
C SER A 121 -1.07 13.48 4.06
N LYS A 122 -0.34 14.56 3.77
CA LYS A 122 -0.86 15.93 3.81
C LYS A 122 -1.72 16.31 2.61
N MET A 123 -1.85 15.42 1.61
CA MET A 123 -2.71 15.60 0.44
C MET A 123 -2.52 16.97 -0.27
N THR A 124 -1.30 17.48 -0.31
CA THR A 124 -1.03 18.74 -1.01
C THR A 124 -1.26 18.59 -2.52
N PRO A 125 -1.57 19.67 -3.27
CA PRO A 125 -1.76 19.59 -4.72
C PRO A 125 -0.61 18.92 -5.48
N LYS A 126 0.62 19.02 -4.95
CA LYS A 126 1.81 18.33 -5.50
C LYS A 126 1.80 16.83 -5.23
N MET A 127 1.26 16.40 -4.10
CA MET A 127 1.28 14.98 -3.67
C MET A 127 0.04 14.20 -4.11
N ILE A 128 -1.07 14.85 -4.40
CA ILE A 128 -2.30 14.20 -4.88
C ILE A 128 -2.05 13.33 -6.12
N PRO A 129 -1.35 13.80 -7.18
CA PRO A 129 -1.03 12.97 -8.34
C PRO A 129 -0.22 11.72 -7.98
N ILE A 130 0.69 11.83 -7.02
CA ILE A 130 1.48 10.68 -6.54
C ILE A 130 0.56 9.68 -5.83
N GLY A 131 -0.31 10.15 -4.93
CA GLY A 131 -1.32 9.31 -4.28
C GLY A 131 -2.22 8.58 -5.28
N MET A 132 -2.66 9.25 -6.34
CA MET A 132 -3.44 8.64 -7.43
C MET A 132 -2.65 7.54 -8.16
N ILE A 133 -1.37 7.77 -8.44
CA ILE A 133 -0.49 6.79 -9.10
C ILE A 133 -0.29 5.58 -8.19
N LEU A 134 -0.02 5.78 -6.91
CA LEU A 134 0.16 4.71 -5.94
C LEU A 134 -1.11 3.87 -5.78
N THR A 135 -2.28 4.50 -5.71
CA THR A 135 -3.58 3.84 -5.65
C THR A 135 -3.87 3.01 -6.91
N ASP A 136 -3.49 3.52 -8.09
CA ASP A 136 -3.61 2.79 -9.37
C ASP A 136 -2.66 1.59 -9.41
N LEU A 137 -1.39 1.77 -9.08
CA LEU A 137 -0.38 0.70 -9.06
C LEU A 137 -0.74 -0.42 -8.08
N SER A 138 -1.27 -0.10 -6.91
CA SER A 138 -1.71 -1.10 -5.92
C SER A 138 -3.08 -1.72 -6.23
N ASN A 139 -3.72 -1.37 -7.36
CA ASN A 139 -5.09 -1.78 -7.68
C ASN A 139 -6.10 -1.46 -6.55
N THR A 140 -5.83 -0.43 -5.75
CA THR A 140 -6.67 -0.02 -4.62
C THR A 140 -7.92 0.72 -5.11
N LYS A 141 -9.08 0.17 -4.82
CA LYS A 141 -10.40 0.78 -5.09
C LYS A 141 -10.94 1.34 -3.77
N LEU A 142 -10.70 2.64 -3.54
CA LEU A 142 -11.19 3.35 -2.35
C LEU A 142 -12.71 3.40 -2.32
N VAL A 143 -13.29 3.20 -1.13
CA VAL A 143 -14.75 3.22 -0.91
C VAL A 143 -15.17 4.34 0.05
N GLY A 144 -16.48 4.62 0.10
CA GLY A 144 -17.05 5.68 0.96
C GLY A 144 -16.67 7.09 0.50
N GLY A 145 -16.72 8.04 1.42
CA GLY A 145 -16.50 9.46 1.11
C GLY A 145 -15.12 9.76 0.53
N ILE A 146 -14.08 9.04 1.00
CA ILE A 146 -12.73 9.19 0.47
C ILE A 146 -12.63 8.74 -0.99
N GLY A 147 -13.31 7.66 -1.35
CA GLY A 147 -13.37 7.17 -2.73
C GLY A 147 -14.06 8.17 -3.66
N VAL A 148 -15.17 8.75 -3.21
CA VAL A 148 -15.87 9.80 -3.95
C VAL A 148 -14.98 11.03 -4.13
N MET A 149 -14.33 11.48 -3.07
CA MET A 149 -13.40 12.60 -3.10
C MET A 149 -12.28 12.36 -4.10
N PHE A 150 -11.63 11.20 -4.08
CA PHE A 150 -10.57 10.86 -5.03
C PHE A 150 -11.07 10.84 -6.47
N LYS A 151 -12.27 10.29 -6.71
CA LYS A 151 -12.90 10.27 -8.03
C LYS A 151 -13.18 11.69 -8.54
N VAL A 152 -13.74 12.55 -7.71
CA VAL A 152 -13.99 13.96 -8.07
C VAL A 152 -12.67 14.67 -8.35
N MET A 153 -11.67 14.52 -7.47
CA MET A 153 -10.36 15.14 -7.66
C MET A 153 -9.70 14.69 -8.98
N SER A 154 -9.85 13.41 -9.35
CA SER A 154 -9.27 12.88 -10.60
C SER A 154 -9.77 13.59 -11.87
N LEU A 155 -10.95 14.20 -11.83
CA LEU A 155 -11.51 14.96 -12.95
C LEU A 155 -10.74 16.27 -13.23
N PHE A 156 -10.07 16.82 -12.22
CA PHE A 156 -9.30 18.05 -12.33
C PHE A 156 -7.84 17.83 -12.73
N TYR A 157 -7.38 16.57 -12.81
CA TYR A 157 -6.01 16.26 -13.19
C TYR A 157 -5.89 15.78 -14.62
N ASN A 158 -4.94 16.33 -15.35
CA ASN A 158 -4.67 15.94 -16.73
C ASN A 158 -4.06 14.53 -16.79
N LYS A 159 -4.77 13.59 -17.42
CA LYS A 159 -4.35 12.19 -17.54
C LYS A 159 -2.96 12.03 -18.17
N LYS A 160 -2.60 12.86 -19.17
CA LYS A 160 -1.26 12.80 -19.80
C LYS A 160 -0.17 13.18 -18.81
N LYS A 161 -0.41 14.22 -17.97
CA LYS A 161 0.54 14.62 -16.93
C LYS A 161 0.69 13.56 -15.84
N ILE A 162 -0.41 12.89 -15.45
CA ILE A 162 -0.35 11.77 -14.51
C ILE A 162 0.46 10.60 -15.09
N ALA A 163 0.23 10.23 -16.37
CA ALA A 163 0.96 9.17 -17.03
C ALA A 163 2.47 9.47 -17.13
N LEU A 164 2.83 10.72 -17.47
CA LEU A 164 4.22 11.15 -17.50
C LEU A 164 4.85 11.06 -16.10
N ARG A 165 4.15 11.55 -15.08
CA ARG A 165 4.62 11.48 -13.70
C ARG A 165 4.79 10.05 -13.20
N LYS A 166 3.87 9.13 -13.58
CA LYS A 166 3.99 7.69 -13.29
C LYS A 166 5.28 7.12 -13.92
N LYS A 167 5.55 7.45 -15.19
CA LYS A 167 6.78 7.04 -15.88
C LYS A 167 8.03 7.51 -15.14
N GLU A 168 8.10 8.79 -14.79
CA GLU A 168 9.22 9.38 -14.03
C GLU A 168 9.46 8.66 -12.68
N LEU A 169 8.38 8.35 -11.94
CA LEU A 169 8.49 7.63 -10.66
C LEU A 169 8.99 6.20 -10.85
N LEU A 170 8.51 5.50 -11.88
CA LEU A 170 8.95 4.15 -12.21
C LEU A 170 10.44 4.14 -12.61
N GLU A 171 10.85 5.05 -13.49
CA GLU A 171 12.25 5.20 -13.91
C GLU A 171 13.17 5.55 -12.73
N LYS A 172 12.71 6.39 -11.82
CA LYS A 172 13.51 6.83 -10.67
C LYS A 172 13.68 5.78 -9.59
N TYR A 173 12.65 4.96 -9.31
CA TYR A 173 12.61 4.12 -8.13
C TYR A 173 12.53 2.61 -8.39
N CYS A 174 12.21 2.21 -9.63
CA CYS A 174 12.01 0.78 -9.93
C CYS A 174 13.09 0.17 -10.83
N PHE A 175 13.93 1.00 -11.47
CA PHE A 175 14.97 0.56 -12.42
C PHE A 175 16.36 1.06 -12.06
#